data_ce759de423625908b2f1e080b3a51554
#
_entry.id   ce759de423625908b2f1e080b3a51554
#
_cell.length_a   1.000
_cell.length_b   1.000
_cell.length_c   1.000
_cell.angle_alpha   90.00
_cell.angle_beta   90.00
_cell.angle_gamma   90.00
#
_symmetry.space_group_name_H-M   'P 1'
#
loop_
_entity.id
_entity.type
_entity.pdbx_description
1 polymer ?
#
loop_
_entity_poly.entity_id
_entity_poly.type
_entity_poly.pdbx_seq_one_letter_code
_entity_poly.pdbx_strand_id
1 'polypeptide(L)'
;VTGISLLIHEVYHVDIAWVIVAINIPFIIVGALQLNLRFALKTFASIILLGLFLEFLPFPVITDDRILVSIFGGFFMGTGIGMAMRGGCSIDGLEIVALYTLKKSSFTISEIILGFNVIIFLVAAFKLGLETSLYSMLTYYVASKTIDYVIEGLEEYTGVTIISGQSEKIKEKLVLQMGKGITIYKGEKGFLKDNFHHHEACDIVFTVVTRLEVRRLKNLVHTIDPHAFVFTNTIKEVAGKGGVVKHRKGH
;
A
#
# COMPACT_ATOMS: atom_id res chain seq x y z
N VAL A 1 -13.36 1.97 -14.75
CA VAL A 1 -14.65 2.42 -15.34
C VAL A 1 -14.49 3.85 -15.88
N THR A 2 -13.80 4.73 -15.16
CA THR A 2 -13.57 6.13 -15.58
C THR A 2 -12.99 6.25 -17.00
N GLY A 3 -12.05 5.38 -17.41
CA GLY A 3 -11.52 5.37 -18.78
C GLY A 3 -12.59 5.08 -19.86
N ILE A 4 -13.55 4.20 -19.56
CA ILE A 4 -14.67 3.92 -20.46
C ILE A 4 -15.62 5.11 -20.50
N SER A 5 -15.86 5.77 -19.37
CA SER A 5 -16.68 6.98 -19.30
C SER A 5 -16.09 8.13 -20.12
N LEU A 6 -14.76 8.30 -20.08
CA LEU A 6 -14.04 9.27 -20.91
C LEU A 6 -14.20 8.98 -22.41
N LEU A 7 -14.06 7.71 -22.82
CA LEU A 7 -14.26 7.31 -24.22
C LEU A 7 -15.69 7.58 -24.70
N ILE A 8 -16.69 7.33 -23.86
CA ILE A 8 -18.10 7.60 -24.19
C ILE A 8 -18.34 9.10 -24.29
N HIS A 9 -17.80 9.90 -23.36
CA HIS A 9 -17.88 11.36 -23.42
C HIS A 9 -17.29 11.89 -24.74
N GLU A 10 -16.09 11.43 -25.10
CA GLU A 10 -15.39 11.88 -26.33
C GLU A 10 -16.14 11.51 -27.62
N VAL A 11 -16.75 10.32 -27.65
CA VAL A 11 -17.45 9.82 -28.84
C VAL A 11 -18.86 10.40 -28.98
N TYR A 12 -19.60 10.52 -27.87
CA TYR A 12 -21.02 10.85 -27.87
C TYR A 12 -21.35 12.26 -27.34
N HIS A 13 -20.34 13.00 -26.83
CA HIS A 13 -20.47 14.33 -26.23
C HIS A 13 -21.51 14.43 -25.10
N VAL A 14 -21.66 13.31 -24.34
CA VAL A 14 -22.54 13.26 -23.17
C VAL A 14 -21.72 13.71 -21.95
N ASP A 15 -22.33 14.45 -21.01
CA ASP A 15 -21.64 14.93 -19.81
C ASP A 15 -21.02 13.80 -19.02
N ILE A 16 -19.72 13.92 -18.78
CA ILE A 16 -18.90 12.89 -18.14
C ILE A 16 -19.41 12.52 -16.73
N ALA A 17 -19.98 13.50 -16.00
CA ALA A 17 -20.51 13.31 -14.65
C ALA A 17 -21.65 12.27 -14.64
N TRP A 18 -22.59 12.36 -15.56
CA TRP A 18 -23.70 11.41 -15.68
C TRP A 18 -23.26 10.04 -16.17
N VAL A 19 -22.32 10.01 -17.09
CA VAL A 19 -21.76 8.75 -17.62
C VAL A 19 -21.02 7.98 -16.52
N ILE A 20 -20.20 8.67 -15.70
CA ILE A 20 -19.50 8.05 -14.57
C ILE A 20 -20.51 7.44 -13.60
N VAL A 21 -21.54 8.18 -13.19
CA VAL A 21 -22.54 7.67 -12.25
C VAL A 21 -23.27 6.45 -12.84
N ALA A 22 -23.75 6.56 -14.10
CA ALA A 22 -24.53 5.50 -14.73
C ALA A 22 -23.74 4.18 -14.87
N ILE A 23 -22.50 4.25 -15.34
CA ILE A 23 -21.66 3.07 -15.56
C ILE A 23 -21.23 2.42 -14.22
N ASN A 24 -21.13 3.20 -13.13
CA ASN A 24 -20.76 2.66 -11.83
C ASN A 24 -21.92 1.96 -11.09
N ILE A 25 -23.19 2.20 -11.45
CA ILE A 25 -24.34 1.58 -10.79
C ILE A 25 -24.22 0.04 -10.69
N PRO A 26 -23.97 -0.72 -11.78
CA PRO A 26 -23.88 -2.17 -11.69
C PRO A 26 -22.76 -2.64 -10.75
N PHE A 27 -21.63 -1.94 -10.70
CA PHE A 27 -20.54 -2.27 -9.80
C PHE A 27 -20.88 -1.98 -8.33
N ILE A 28 -21.62 -0.90 -8.05
CA ILE A 28 -22.14 -0.58 -6.71
C ILE A 28 -23.08 -1.67 -6.22
N ILE A 29 -23.96 -2.17 -7.10
CA ILE A 29 -24.85 -3.30 -6.77
C ILE A 29 -24.05 -4.56 -6.43
N VAL A 30 -23.01 -4.88 -7.23
CA VAL A 30 -22.10 -5.99 -6.94
C VAL A 30 -21.39 -5.76 -5.60
N GLY A 31 -20.94 -4.55 -5.32
CA GLY A 31 -20.31 -4.18 -4.05
C GLY A 31 -21.25 -4.37 -2.86
N ALA A 32 -22.53 -4.02 -3.00
CA ALA A 32 -23.55 -4.24 -1.97
C ALA A 32 -23.78 -5.73 -1.67
N LEU A 33 -23.82 -6.56 -2.73
CA LEU A 33 -24.09 -8.00 -2.61
C LEU A 33 -22.87 -8.80 -2.12
N GLN A 34 -21.67 -8.43 -2.55
CA GLN A 34 -20.45 -9.23 -2.35
C GLN A 34 -19.55 -8.74 -1.23
N LEU A 35 -19.59 -7.45 -0.90
CA LEU A 35 -18.76 -6.83 0.13
C LEU A 35 -19.60 -6.44 1.35
N ASN A 36 -20.25 -5.28 1.31
CA ASN A 36 -21.04 -4.76 2.43
C ASN A 36 -21.93 -3.60 1.96
N LEU A 37 -23.16 -3.54 2.47
CA LEU A 37 -24.10 -2.45 2.16
C LEU A 37 -23.55 -1.07 2.59
N ARG A 38 -22.85 -0.98 3.73
CA ARG A 38 -22.23 0.29 4.18
C ARG A 38 -21.16 0.77 3.22
N PHE A 39 -20.36 -0.15 2.67
CA PHE A 39 -19.36 0.14 1.64
C PHE A 39 -20.06 0.66 0.37
N ALA A 40 -21.09 -0.02 -0.10
CA ALA A 40 -21.83 0.38 -1.30
C ALA A 40 -22.48 1.77 -1.16
N LEU A 41 -23.08 2.08 -0.01
CA LEU A 41 -23.68 3.40 0.26
C LEU A 41 -22.62 4.51 0.28
N LYS A 42 -21.48 4.29 0.92
CA LYS A 42 -20.38 5.26 0.91
C LYS A 42 -19.81 5.46 -0.49
N THR A 43 -19.63 4.38 -1.25
CA THR A 43 -19.18 4.40 -2.64
C THR A 43 -20.15 5.18 -3.53
N PHE A 44 -21.45 4.92 -3.40
CA PHE A 44 -22.47 5.67 -4.13
C PHE A 44 -22.42 7.16 -3.82
N ALA A 45 -22.32 7.53 -2.54
CA ALA A 45 -22.18 8.92 -2.13
C ALA A 45 -20.88 9.56 -2.68
N SER A 46 -19.76 8.83 -2.66
CA SER A 46 -18.47 9.32 -3.19
C SER A 46 -18.51 9.55 -4.69
N ILE A 47 -19.16 8.65 -5.46
CA ILE A 47 -19.28 8.78 -6.91
C ILE A 47 -20.22 9.95 -7.29
N ILE A 48 -21.32 10.13 -6.56
CA ILE A 48 -22.19 11.30 -6.76
C ILE A 48 -21.41 12.58 -6.45
N LEU A 49 -20.69 12.63 -5.33
CA LEU A 49 -19.90 13.80 -4.93
C LEU A 49 -18.82 14.12 -5.98
N LEU A 50 -18.15 13.10 -6.51
CA LEU A 50 -17.18 13.25 -7.60
C LEU A 50 -17.85 13.84 -8.84
N GLY A 51 -19.01 13.31 -9.25
CA GLY A 51 -19.79 13.84 -10.38
C GLY A 51 -20.17 15.31 -10.19
N LEU A 52 -20.64 15.68 -8.99
CA LEU A 52 -20.97 17.07 -8.65
C LEU A 52 -19.73 17.97 -8.70
N PHE A 53 -18.58 17.52 -8.19
CA PHE A 53 -17.36 18.31 -8.28
C PHE A 53 -16.89 18.51 -9.72
N LEU A 54 -17.01 17.50 -10.58
CA LEU A 54 -16.66 17.60 -11.98
C LEU A 54 -17.59 18.56 -12.75
N GLU A 55 -18.86 18.64 -12.36
CA GLU A 55 -19.86 19.52 -12.99
C GLU A 55 -19.72 20.97 -12.52
N PHE A 56 -19.56 21.21 -11.22
CA PHE A 56 -19.68 22.55 -10.64
C PHE A 56 -18.33 23.25 -10.40
N LEU A 57 -17.21 22.52 -10.33
CA LEU A 57 -15.92 23.15 -10.09
C LEU A 57 -15.15 23.37 -11.40
N PRO A 58 -14.78 24.61 -11.71
CA PRO A 58 -13.88 24.88 -12.83
C PRO A 58 -12.47 24.43 -12.47
N PHE A 59 -11.94 23.43 -13.18
CA PHE A 59 -10.56 23.00 -13.04
C PHE A 59 -9.70 23.67 -14.11
N PRO A 60 -8.88 24.69 -13.77
CA PRO A 60 -8.00 25.33 -14.73
C PRO A 60 -6.88 24.37 -15.15
N VAL A 61 -6.49 24.44 -16.42
CA VAL A 61 -5.28 23.74 -16.89
C VAL A 61 -4.07 24.42 -16.28
N ILE A 62 -3.30 23.66 -15.47
CA ILE A 62 -2.11 24.19 -14.77
C ILE A 62 -0.88 24.08 -15.66
N THR A 63 -0.78 23.02 -16.47
CA THR A 63 0.34 22.77 -17.38
C THR A 63 -0.09 21.91 -18.56
N ASP A 64 0.52 22.14 -19.71
CA ASP A 64 0.33 21.35 -20.93
C ASP A 64 1.40 20.25 -21.09
N ASP A 65 2.37 20.19 -20.17
CA ASP A 65 3.41 19.17 -20.18
C ASP A 65 2.83 17.81 -19.81
N ARG A 66 2.74 16.92 -20.80
CA ARG A 66 2.12 15.59 -20.66
C ARG A 66 2.83 14.70 -19.62
N ILE A 67 4.16 14.85 -19.47
CA ILE A 67 4.93 14.09 -18.48
C ILE A 67 4.56 14.54 -17.06
N LEU A 68 4.55 15.87 -16.84
CA LEU A 68 4.15 16.43 -15.55
C LEU A 68 2.72 16.04 -15.19
N VAL A 69 1.78 16.17 -16.15
CA VAL A 69 0.38 15.76 -15.94
C VAL A 69 0.29 14.27 -15.62
N SER A 70 1.06 13.41 -16.30
CA SER A 70 1.02 11.97 -16.07
C SER A 70 1.55 11.60 -14.68
N ILE A 71 2.65 12.21 -14.25
CA ILE A 71 3.26 11.87 -12.95
C ILE A 71 2.46 12.47 -11.79
N PHE A 72 2.23 13.78 -11.80
CA PHE A 72 1.53 14.44 -10.70
C PHE A 72 0.04 14.14 -10.68
N GLY A 73 -0.60 14.05 -11.86
CA GLY A 73 -1.99 13.61 -11.96
C GLY A 73 -2.17 12.19 -11.41
N GLY A 74 -1.27 11.27 -11.78
CA GLY A 74 -1.24 9.91 -11.21
C GLY A 74 -1.04 9.89 -9.70
N PHE A 75 -0.15 10.73 -9.17
CA PHE A 75 0.09 10.86 -7.74
C PHE A 75 -1.15 11.35 -6.98
N PHE A 76 -1.78 12.44 -7.42
CA PHE A 76 -2.97 12.98 -6.76
C PHE A 76 -4.18 12.03 -6.90
N MET A 77 -4.36 11.44 -8.08
CA MET A 77 -5.40 10.43 -8.32
C MET A 77 -5.20 9.21 -7.41
N GLY A 78 -3.99 8.66 -7.35
CA GLY A 78 -3.67 7.53 -6.49
C GLY A 78 -3.84 7.83 -5.00
N THR A 79 -3.49 9.06 -4.57
CA THR A 79 -3.73 9.52 -3.19
C THR A 79 -5.23 9.56 -2.88
N GLY A 80 -6.04 10.14 -3.76
CA GLY A 80 -7.50 10.22 -3.60
C GLY A 80 -8.15 8.84 -3.52
N ILE A 81 -7.81 7.94 -4.45
CA ILE A 81 -8.28 6.56 -4.47
C ILE A 81 -7.87 5.83 -3.18
N GLY A 82 -6.59 5.89 -2.81
CA GLY A 82 -6.08 5.23 -1.62
C GLY A 82 -6.74 5.73 -0.33
N MET A 83 -6.99 7.03 -0.21
CA MET A 83 -7.72 7.61 0.93
C MET A 83 -9.19 7.15 0.97
N ALA A 84 -9.87 7.11 -0.16
CA ALA A 84 -11.24 6.60 -0.27
C ALA A 84 -11.31 5.13 0.19
N MET A 85 -10.40 4.30 -0.28
CA MET A 85 -10.33 2.89 0.09
C MET A 85 -10.02 2.69 1.59
N ARG A 86 -9.14 3.49 2.18
CA ARG A 86 -8.92 3.50 3.64
C ARG A 86 -10.16 3.96 4.41
N GLY A 87 -10.95 4.86 3.85
CA GLY A 87 -12.25 5.29 4.37
C GLY A 87 -13.36 4.24 4.26
N GLY A 88 -13.09 3.12 3.59
CA GLY A 88 -14.02 2.04 3.35
C GLY A 88 -15.06 2.38 2.27
N CYS A 89 -14.64 3.05 1.22
CA CYS A 89 -15.41 3.30 -0.01
C CYS A 89 -14.49 3.19 -1.23
N SER A 90 -15.10 3.25 -2.40
CA SER A 90 -14.47 3.27 -3.72
C SER A 90 -14.92 4.50 -4.49
N ILE A 91 -14.15 4.91 -5.48
CA ILE A 91 -14.51 6.02 -6.39
C ILE A 91 -14.82 5.49 -7.79
N ASP A 92 -14.35 4.28 -8.11
CA ASP A 92 -14.54 3.65 -9.42
C ASP A 92 -14.92 2.16 -9.27
N GLY A 93 -15.77 1.69 -10.18
CA GLY A 93 -16.22 0.29 -10.23
C GLY A 93 -15.10 -0.74 -10.40
N LEU A 94 -13.99 -0.39 -11.04
CA LEU A 94 -12.82 -1.30 -11.15
C LEU A 94 -12.21 -1.61 -9.78
N GLU A 95 -12.24 -0.67 -8.86
CA GLU A 95 -11.77 -0.89 -7.49
C GLU A 95 -12.65 -1.91 -6.75
N ILE A 96 -13.96 -1.90 -7.01
CA ILE A 96 -14.91 -2.88 -6.46
C ILE A 96 -14.58 -4.29 -6.99
N VAL A 97 -14.31 -4.39 -8.29
CA VAL A 97 -13.88 -5.66 -8.92
C VAL A 97 -12.54 -6.11 -8.36
N ALA A 98 -11.60 -5.20 -8.17
CA ALA A 98 -10.29 -5.49 -7.58
C ALA A 98 -10.44 -6.00 -6.14
N LEU A 99 -11.26 -5.35 -5.29
CA LEU A 99 -11.54 -5.79 -3.92
C LEU A 99 -12.20 -7.18 -3.86
N TYR A 100 -13.09 -7.48 -4.82
CA TYR A 100 -13.70 -8.81 -4.90
C TYR A 100 -12.69 -9.88 -5.33
N THR A 101 -11.85 -9.56 -6.32
CA THR A 101 -10.84 -10.47 -6.88
C THR A 101 -9.73 -10.76 -5.87
N LEU A 102 -9.38 -9.78 -5.04
CA LEU A 102 -8.37 -9.90 -3.98
C LEU A 102 -8.67 -11.07 -3.02
N LYS A 103 -9.95 -11.35 -2.73
CA LYS A 103 -10.34 -12.47 -1.86
C LYS A 103 -9.91 -13.85 -2.40
N LYS A 104 -9.56 -13.93 -3.69
CA LYS A 104 -9.22 -15.18 -4.39
C LYS A 104 -7.82 -15.14 -5.03
N SER A 105 -7.08 -14.05 -4.89
CA SER A 105 -5.81 -13.81 -5.58
C SER A 105 -4.74 -13.31 -4.63
N SER A 106 -3.48 -13.55 -4.97
CA SER A 106 -2.30 -13.02 -4.25
C SER A 106 -1.83 -11.66 -4.77
N PHE A 107 -2.54 -11.08 -5.75
CA PHE A 107 -2.20 -9.74 -6.29
C PHE A 107 -2.68 -8.64 -5.35
N THR A 108 -2.03 -7.47 -5.40
CA THR A 108 -2.51 -6.27 -4.71
C THR A 108 -3.70 -5.64 -5.45
N ILE A 109 -4.46 -4.80 -4.76
CA ILE A 109 -5.60 -4.08 -5.36
C ILE A 109 -5.13 -3.24 -6.54
N SER A 110 -4.03 -2.54 -6.37
CA SER A 110 -3.43 -1.65 -7.38
C SER A 110 -2.90 -2.42 -8.58
N GLU A 111 -2.32 -3.61 -8.42
CA GLU A 111 -1.88 -4.46 -9.53
C GLU A 111 -3.06 -4.92 -10.38
N ILE A 112 -4.18 -5.26 -9.75
CA ILE A 112 -5.41 -5.64 -10.47
C ILE A 112 -5.96 -4.45 -11.24
N ILE A 113 -6.06 -3.27 -10.60
CA ILE A 113 -6.50 -2.03 -11.24
C ILE A 113 -5.60 -1.67 -12.43
N LEU A 114 -4.28 -1.74 -12.24
CA LEU A 114 -3.31 -1.46 -13.29
C LEU A 114 -3.48 -2.42 -14.47
N GLY A 115 -3.61 -3.72 -14.21
CA GLY A 115 -3.80 -4.75 -15.25
C GLY A 115 -5.01 -4.48 -16.14
N PHE A 116 -6.16 -4.17 -15.54
CA PHE A 116 -7.36 -3.79 -16.29
C PHE A 116 -7.16 -2.52 -17.12
N ASN A 117 -6.52 -1.50 -16.53
CA ASN A 117 -6.29 -0.24 -17.24
C ASN A 117 -5.29 -0.39 -18.39
N VAL A 118 -4.25 -1.21 -18.27
CA VAL A 118 -3.34 -1.51 -19.37
C VAL A 118 -4.10 -2.09 -20.55
N ILE A 119 -5.01 -3.04 -20.33
CA ILE A 119 -5.83 -3.63 -21.40
C ILE A 119 -6.71 -2.55 -22.06
N ILE A 120 -7.37 -1.71 -21.26
CA ILE A 120 -8.22 -0.61 -21.76
C ILE A 120 -7.41 0.35 -22.63
N PHE A 121 -6.22 0.74 -22.18
CA PHE A 121 -5.39 1.70 -22.92
C PHE A 121 -4.71 1.10 -24.15
N LEU A 122 -4.42 -0.21 -24.16
CA LEU A 122 -3.99 -0.89 -25.38
C LEU A 122 -5.09 -0.82 -26.46
N VAL A 123 -6.34 -1.04 -26.09
CA VAL A 123 -7.47 -0.89 -27.01
C VAL A 123 -7.66 0.57 -27.41
N ALA A 124 -7.55 1.50 -26.47
CA ALA A 124 -7.67 2.93 -26.71
C ALA A 124 -6.56 3.49 -27.63
N ALA A 125 -5.39 2.85 -27.68
CA ALA A 125 -4.27 3.24 -28.54
C ALA A 125 -4.66 3.29 -30.02
N PHE A 126 -5.56 2.43 -30.46
CA PHE A 126 -6.08 2.45 -31.83
C PHE A 126 -6.95 3.66 -32.15
N LYS A 127 -7.53 4.32 -31.14
CA LYS A 127 -8.42 5.49 -31.30
C LYS A 127 -7.72 6.79 -30.94
N LEU A 128 -7.00 6.82 -29.84
CA LEU A 128 -6.40 8.03 -29.25
C LEU A 128 -4.92 8.21 -29.64
N GLY A 129 -4.34 7.23 -30.34
CA GLY A 129 -2.92 7.21 -30.68
C GLY A 129 -2.03 6.61 -29.59
N LEU A 130 -0.89 6.10 -30.01
CA LEU A 130 0.04 5.37 -29.14
C LEU A 130 0.62 6.26 -28.04
N GLU A 131 1.00 7.49 -28.37
CA GLU A 131 1.61 8.44 -27.43
C GLU A 131 0.67 8.75 -26.24
N THR A 132 -0.58 9.11 -26.52
CA THR A 132 -1.59 9.40 -25.48
C THR A 132 -1.84 8.18 -24.58
N SER A 133 -1.87 6.99 -25.17
CA SER A 133 -2.06 5.75 -24.41
C SER A 133 -0.87 5.42 -23.50
N LEU A 134 0.35 5.69 -23.94
CA LEU A 134 1.56 5.51 -23.12
C LEU A 134 1.57 6.48 -21.93
N TYR A 135 1.22 7.74 -22.13
CA TYR A 135 1.08 8.69 -21.01
C TYR A 135 -0.03 8.27 -20.03
N SER A 136 -1.14 7.75 -20.53
CA SER A 136 -2.20 7.21 -19.68
C SER A 136 -1.74 6.00 -18.87
N MET A 137 -0.99 5.08 -19.48
CA MET A 137 -0.36 3.95 -18.76
C MET A 137 0.61 4.43 -17.67
N LEU A 138 1.43 5.45 -17.96
CA LEU A 138 2.33 6.05 -16.98
C LEU A 138 1.53 6.65 -15.81
N THR A 139 0.44 7.38 -16.09
CA THR A 139 -0.42 7.95 -15.05
C THR A 139 -0.95 6.87 -14.11
N TYR A 140 -1.49 5.77 -14.66
CA TYR A 140 -2.03 4.69 -13.85
C TYR A 140 -0.95 3.86 -13.14
N TYR A 141 0.25 3.77 -13.70
CA TYR A 141 1.38 3.15 -13.00
C TYR A 141 1.77 3.97 -11.76
N VAL A 142 1.91 5.29 -11.89
CA VAL A 142 2.18 6.18 -10.75
C VAL A 142 1.06 6.11 -9.73
N ALA A 143 -0.21 6.15 -10.19
CA ALA A 143 -1.37 6.01 -9.31
C ALA A 143 -1.36 4.69 -8.54
N SER A 144 -1.09 3.56 -9.23
CA SER A 144 -0.98 2.23 -8.61
C SER A 144 0.02 2.22 -7.46
N LYS A 145 1.22 2.74 -7.69
CA LYS A 145 2.25 2.82 -6.64
C LYS A 145 1.85 3.73 -5.48
N THR A 146 1.18 4.83 -5.78
CA THR A 146 0.67 5.75 -4.76
C THR A 146 -0.48 5.14 -3.96
N ILE A 147 -1.39 4.40 -4.60
CA ILE A 147 -2.48 3.67 -3.93
C ILE A 147 -1.91 2.68 -2.92
N ASP A 148 -0.95 1.83 -3.33
CA ASP A 148 -0.30 0.87 -2.43
C ASP A 148 0.31 1.59 -1.22
N TYR A 149 1.07 2.66 -1.47
CA TYR A 149 1.68 3.46 -0.42
C TYR A 149 0.66 4.07 0.55
N VAL A 150 -0.47 4.57 0.04
CA VAL A 150 -1.52 5.17 0.87
C VAL A 150 -2.30 4.09 1.63
N ILE A 151 -2.62 2.95 1.00
CA ILE A 151 -3.40 1.87 1.64
C ILE A 151 -2.57 1.15 2.71
N GLU A 152 -1.37 0.70 2.35
CA GLU A 152 -0.48 -0.02 3.26
C GLU A 152 0.07 0.90 4.35
N GLY A 153 0.21 2.20 4.03
CA GLY A 153 0.78 3.20 4.93
C GLY A 153 2.28 3.04 5.09
N LEU A 154 2.84 3.84 5.99
CA LEU A 154 4.26 3.79 6.36
C LEU A 154 4.59 2.65 7.34
N GLU A 155 3.62 1.84 7.73
CA GLU A 155 3.82 0.74 8.66
C GLU A 155 4.41 -0.50 7.95
N GLU A 156 5.56 -0.34 7.31
CA GLU A 156 6.37 -1.49 6.95
C GLU A 156 6.92 -2.12 8.24
N TYR A 157 6.52 -3.36 8.50
CA TYR A 157 7.11 -4.14 9.56
C TYR A 157 8.49 -4.66 9.15
N THR A 158 9.41 -4.58 10.09
CA THR A 158 10.78 -5.03 9.89
C THR A 158 11.13 -6.06 10.97
N GLY A 159 11.48 -7.25 10.56
CA GLY A 159 12.09 -8.24 11.44
C GLY A 159 13.52 -7.83 11.70
N VAL A 160 13.87 -7.75 12.97
CA VAL A 160 15.23 -7.42 13.41
C VAL A 160 15.79 -8.62 14.14
N THR A 161 16.92 -9.11 13.65
CA THR A 161 17.68 -10.19 14.29
C THR A 161 18.96 -9.63 14.88
N ILE A 162 19.23 -9.96 16.13
CA ILE A 162 20.34 -9.43 16.91
C ILE A 162 21.14 -10.61 17.46
N ILE A 163 22.44 -10.61 17.19
CA ILE A 163 23.41 -11.57 17.72
C ILE A 163 24.44 -10.79 18.53
N SER A 164 24.51 -11.05 19.84
CA SER A 164 25.38 -10.30 20.76
C SER A 164 25.83 -11.17 21.93
N GLY A 165 27.01 -10.89 22.43
CA GLY A 165 27.50 -11.47 23.71
C GLY A 165 26.76 -10.94 24.93
N GLN A 166 26.03 -9.80 24.79
CA GLN A 166 25.26 -9.18 25.87
C GLN A 166 23.74 -9.33 25.65
N SER A 167 23.32 -10.50 25.12
CA SER A 167 21.92 -10.77 24.75
C SER A 167 20.94 -10.52 25.90
N GLU A 168 21.29 -10.84 27.17
CA GLU A 168 20.43 -10.67 28.34
C GLU A 168 20.07 -9.19 28.58
N LYS A 169 21.04 -8.27 28.52
CA LYS A 169 20.80 -6.85 28.69
C LYS A 169 19.97 -6.28 27.53
N ILE A 170 20.21 -6.80 26.31
CA ILE A 170 19.45 -6.40 25.12
C ILE A 170 17.99 -6.84 25.25
N LYS A 171 17.73 -8.07 25.67
CA LYS A 171 16.37 -8.58 25.93
C LYS A 171 15.61 -7.69 26.90
N GLU A 172 16.22 -7.40 28.05
CA GLU A 172 15.61 -6.55 29.06
C GLU A 172 15.24 -5.16 28.52
N LYS A 173 16.17 -4.52 27.82
CA LYS A 173 15.95 -3.18 27.29
C LYS A 173 14.92 -3.15 26.18
N LEU A 174 14.89 -4.14 25.30
CA LEU A 174 13.89 -4.24 24.24
C LEU A 174 12.48 -4.40 24.82
N VAL A 175 12.32 -5.22 25.84
CA VAL A 175 11.02 -5.45 26.49
C VAL A 175 10.61 -4.24 27.34
N LEU A 176 11.49 -3.77 28.26
CA LEU A 176 11.12 -2.74 29.22
C LEU A 176 11.11 -1.33 28.64
N GLN A 177 12.05 -0.98 27.75
CA GLN A 177 12.14 0.39 27.21
C GLN A 177 11.41 0.58 25.89
N MET A 178 11.35 -0.45 25.05
CA MET A 178 10.68 -0.35 23.75
C MET A 178 9.29 -1.02 23.75
N GLY A 179 8.94 -1.78 24.79
CA GLY A 179 7.65 -2.48 24.88
C GLY A 179 7.45 -3.50 23.76
N LYS A 180 8.52 -4.12 23.27
CA LYS A 180 8.45 -5.06 22.14
C LYS A 180 8.48 -6.49 22.61
N GLY A 181 7.65 -7.32 22.01
CA GLY A 181 7.76 -8.77 22.14
C GLY A 181 9.04 -9.25 21.43
N ILE A 182 9.71 -10.19 22.05
CA ILE A 182 10.93 -10.81 21.51
C ILE A 182 10.77 -12.31 21.40
N THR A 183 11.44 -12.91 20.43
CA THR A 183 11.58 -14.36 20.29
C THR A 183 13.06 -14.70 20.36
N ILE A 184 13.42 -15.76 21.09
CA ILE A 184 14.80 -16.19 21.23
C ILE A 184 15.01 -17.48 20.45
N TYR A 185 15.98 -17.45 19.54
CA TYR A 185 16.49 -18.66 18.91
C TYR A 185 17.78 -19.05 19.62
N LYS A 186 17.88 -20.31 20.01
CA LYS A 186 19.13 -20.88 20.55
C LYS A 186 20.04 -21.26 19.39
N GLY A 187 21.27 -20.80 19.41
CA GLY A 187 22.23 -21.05 18.34
C GLY A 187 23.65 -21.18 18.90
N GLU A 188 24.60 -21.43 18.05
CA GLU A 188 26.01 -21.45 18.32
C GLU A 188 26.74 -20.46 17.42
N LYS A 189 27.70 -19.72 17.96
CA LYS A 189 28.52 -18.75 17.24
C LYS A 189 29.99 -19.14 17.35
N GLY A 190 30.85 -18.62 16.48
CA GLY A 190 32.31 -18.78 16.59
C GLY A 190 32.96 -19.66 15.52
N PHE A 191 32.20 -20.21 14.58
CA PHE A 191 32.72 -21.01 13.48
C PHE A 191 33.48 -20.14 12.46
N LEU A 192 34.71 -19.71 12.82
CA LEU A 192 35.60 -18.89 11.99
C LEU A 192 36.66 -19.74 11.31
N LYS A 193 37.21 -19.26 10.19
CA LYS A 193 38.22 -19.96 9.39
C LYS A 193 39.43 -20.45 10.23
N ASP A 194 39.89 -19.61 11.15
CA ASP A 194 41.07 -19.89 11.96
C ASP A 194 40.73 -20.53 13.33
N ASN A 195 39.45 -20.68 13.65
CA ASN A 195 38.96 -21.15 14.95
C ASN A 195 37.67 -21.96 14.85
N PHE A 196 37.59 -22.87 13.90
CA PHE A 196 36.36 -23.60 13.58
C PHE A 196 35.81 -24.46 14.72
N HIS A 197 36.68 -24.97 15.58
CA HIS A 197 36.28 -25.86 16.70
C HIS A 197 35.90 -25.11 17.98
N HIS A 198 36.12 -23.80 18.05
CA HIS A 198 35.68 -22.98 19.17
C HIS A 198 34.34 -22.32 18.87
N HIS A 199 33.29 -22.89 19.43
CA HIS A 199 31.93 -22.35 19.31
C HIS A 199 31.34 -22.15 20.70
N GLU A 200 30.50 -21.18 20.83
CA GLU A 200 29.80 -20.82 22.06
C GLU A 200 28.30 -20.76 21.81
N ALA A 201 27.54 -21.29 22.80
CA ALA A 201 26.08 -21.12 22.76
C ALA A 201 25.72 -19.63 22.80
N CYS A 202 24.81 -19.21 21.96
CA CYS A 202 24.35 -17.82 21.91
C CYS A 202 22.84 -17.75 21.77
N ASP A 203 22.29 -16.70 22.35
CA ASP A 203 20.89 -16.32 22.16
C ASP A 203 20.77 -15.33 21.01
N ILE A 204 20.08 -15.74 19.98
CA ILE A 204 19.73 -14.88 18.84
C ILE A 204 18.38 -14.24 19.14
N VAL A 205 18.37 -12.92 19.31
CA VAL A 205 17.16 -12.17 19.64
C VAL A 205 16.47 -11.73 18.37
N PHE A 206 15.22 -12.14 18.18
CA PHE A 206 14.38 -11.71 17.08
C PHE A 206 13.23 -10.86 17.60
N THR A 207 12.95 -9.75 16.91
CA THR A 207 11.79 -8.90 17.21
C THR A 207 11.25 -8.29 15.93
N VAL A 208 9.97 -7.93 15.95
CA VAL A 208 9.31 -7.23 14.84
C VAL A 208 8.99 -5.81 15.28
N VAL A 209 9.47 -4.83 14.52
CA VAL A 209 9.28 -3.41 14.78
C VAL A 209 8.81 -2.70 13.51
N THR A 210 8.30 -1.48 13.65
CA THR A 210 8.02 -0.64 12.48
C THR A 210 9.33 -0.08 11.90
N ARG A 211 9.35 0.25 10.61
CA ARG A 211 10.51 0.84 9.94
C ARG A 211 11.06 2.07 10.68
N LEU A 212 10.19 2.88 11.26
CA LEU A 212 10.58 4.08 12.02
C LEU A 212 11.32 3.73 13.32
N GLU A 213 11.00 2.60 13.92
CA GLU A 213 11.60 2.16 15.18
C GLU A 213 12.96 1.47 15.00
N VAL A 214 13.26 0.98 13.78
CA VAL A 214 14.53 0.27 13.50
C VAL A 214 15.75 1.09 13.90
N ARG A 215 15.77 2.39 13.59
CA ARG A 215 16.90 3.26 13.95
C ARG A 215 17.08 3.38 15.46
N ARG A 216 15.98 3.55 16.20
CA ARG A 216 15.99 3.63 17.65
C ARG A 216 16.49 2.31 18.27
N LEU A 217 16.03 1.18 17.73
CA LEU A 217 16.45 -0.15 18.17
C LEU A 217 17.94 -0.37 17.91
N LYS A 218 18.44 -0.08 16.71
CA LYS A 218 19.87 -0.20 16.39
C LYS A 218 20.75 0.63 17.33
N ASN A 219 20.36 1.87 17.59
CA ASN A 219 21.08 2.74 18.52
C ASN A 219 21.09 2.16 19.94
N LEU A 220 19.95 1.64 20.44
CA LEU A 220 19.86 0.99 21.74
C LEU A 220 20.82 -0.21 21.84
N VAL A 221 20.80 -1.08 20.84
CA VAL A 221 21.66 -2.27 20.80
C VAL A 221 23.14 -1.89 20.78
N HIS A 222 23.54 -0.95 19.93
CA HIS A 222 24.94 -0.49 19.84
C HIS A 222 25.42 0.24 21.09
N THR A 223 24.53 0.89 21.85
CA THR A 223 24.89 1.45 23.16
C THR A 223 25.22 0.40 24.18
N ILE A 224 24.60 -0.79 24.09
CA ILE A 224 24.84 -1.91 25.01
C ILE A 224 26.05 -2.72 24.57
N ASP A 225 26.10 -3.06 23.29
CA ASP A 225 27.18 -3.82 22.68
C ASP A 225 27.53 -3.25 21.29
N PRO A 226 28.63 -2.48 21.18
CA PRO A 226 29.09 -1.93 19.91
C PRO A 226 29.45 -2.98 18.86
N HIS A 227 29.76 -4.22 19.29
CA HIS A 227 30.10 -5.35 18.42
C HIS A 227 28.92 -6.24 18.07
N ALA A 228 27.71 -5.89 18.53
CA ALA A 228 26.50 -6.65 18.20
C ALA A 228 26.25 -6.68 16.68
N PHE A 229 25.99 -7.87 16.17
CA PHE A 229 25.58 -8.04 14.77
C PHE A 229 24.06 -7.91 14.66
N VAL A 230 23.61 -6.92 13.91
CA VAL A 230 22.19 -6.60 13.72
C VAL A 230 21.86 -6.57 12.24
N PHE A 231 20.95 -7.45 11.81
CA PHE A 231 20.43 -7.39 10.46
C PHE A 231 18.90 -7.30 10.43
N THR A 232 18.37 -6.80 9.35
CA THR A 232 16.95 -6.49 9.21
C THR A 232 16.39 -7.06 7.93
N ASN A 233 15.19 -7.65 8.02
CA ASN A 233 14.42 -8.13 6.88
C ASN A 233 13.06 -7.43 6.83
N THR A 234 12.65 -6.94 5.68
CA THR A 234 11.31 -6.38 5.49
C THR A 234 10.28 -7.51 5.55
N ILE A 235 9.24 -7.32 6.36
CA ILE A 235 8.12 -8.25 6.49
C ILE A 235 6.93 -7.61 5.81
N LYS A 236 6.46 -8.23 4.73
CA LYS A 236 5.34 -7.71 3.96
C LYS A 236 4.00 -7.82 4.70
N GLU A 237 3.83 -8.87 5.51
CA GLU A 237 2.58 -9.13 6.20
C GLU A 237 2.84 -9.75 7.58
N VAL A 238 2.13 -9.27 8.59
CA VAL A 238 2.16 -9.81 9.95
C VAL A 238 0.74 -10.19 10.35
N ALA A 239 0.50 -11.49 10.54
CA ALA A 239 -0.76 -12.01 11.04
C ALA A 239 -0.60 -12.53 12.46
N GLY A 240 -1.56 -12.24 13.35
CA GLY A 240 -1.57 -12.72 14.73
C GLY A 240 -1.29 -11.64 15.80
N LYS A 241 -1.43 -12.04 17.08
CA LYS A 241 -1.26 -11.14 18.22
C LYS A 241 0.16 -11.19 18.84
N GLY A 242 1.06 -12.01 18.31
CA GLY A 242 2.39 -12.23 18.85
C GLY A 242 3.40 -11.17 18.38
N GLY A 243 4.01 -10.45 19.29
CA GLY A 243 5.20 -9.63 19.04
C GLY A 243 4.99 -8.16 18.73
N VAL A 244 3.86 -7.75 18.15
CA VAL A 244 3.56 -6.35 17.91
C VAL A 244 2.52 -5.88 18.92
N VAL A 245 2.97 -5.28 20.02
CA VAL A 245 2.07 -4.61 20.96
C VAL A 245 1.58 -3.31 20.30
N LYS A 246 0.38 -3.32 19.71
CA LYS A 246 -0.29 -2.07 19.36
C LYS A 246 -0.51 -1.30 20.66
N HIS A 247 0.15 -0.16 20.82
CA HIS A 247 -0.24 0.81 21.82
C HIS A 247 -1.71 1.18 21.58
N ARG A 248 -2.59 0.59 22.38
CA ARG A 248 -3.97 1.05 22.51
C ARG A 248 -3.87 2.47 23.04
N LYS A 249 -4.07 3.48 22.17
CA LYS A 249 -4.31 4.83 22.64
C LYS A 249 -5.52 4.75 23.57
N GLY A 250 -5.28 4.88 24.85
CA GLY A 250 -6.34 5.07 25.84
C GLY A 250 -7.11 6.34 25.49
N HIS A 251 -8.41 6.24 25.60
CA HIS A 251 -9.30 7.39 25.63
C HIS A 251 -9.03 8.21 26.87
#